data_c9bd16aad2113d7cb17b69242e32fbc6
#
_entry.id   c9bd16aad2113d7cb17b69242e32fbc6
#
_cell.length_a   1.000
_cell.length_b   1.000
_cell.length_c   1.000
_cell.angle_alpha   90.00
_cell.angle_beta   90.00
_cell.angle_gamma   90.00
#
_symmetry.space_group_name_H-M   'P 1'
#
loop_
_entity.id
_entity.type
_entity.pdbx_description
1 polymer ?
#
loop_
_entity_poly.entity_id
_entity_poly.type
_entity_poly.pdbx_seq_one_letter_code
_entity_poly.pdbx_strand_id
1 'polypeptide(L)'
;MNIRRFFLQFLPRYAVGRMVIYAKLMRIDKPIGTLLLLWPTYWALWIASKGVPDADIFISFTAGTFLMRSAGCVVNDFADRNFDGAVERTKNRPFAKGLVSKTEALLLTVMLCLMAALCLVPLNRFTWLMSLPALFLAVTYPFTKRFFPLPQFYLGLAFSFGIPMAFAAVQGRVPPEAWLMFTANALWTLAYDTIYAMADKEDDLKIGIKTSAITFGHHDITASMLCHFWFTVLMAVLGIKIGATWPYWLILPITVYWQYQQYVVIRTRDRQLCFQTFLANNRIGLAWFCGLVCHYFWSFLVSKLF
;
A
#
# COMPACT_ATOMS: atom_id res chain seq x y z
N MET A 1 -8.97 33.19 -6.50
CA MET A 1 -8.82 32.75 -7.91
C MET A 1 -8.43 31.28 -7.89
N ASN A 2 -9.27 30.39 -8.46
CA ASN A 2 -9.11 28.93 -8.32
C ASN A 2 -7.98 28.50 -9.28
N ILE A 3 -6.80 28.12 -8.73
CA ILE A 3 -5.60 27.69 -9.48
C ILE A 3 -5.96 26.65 -10.57
N ARG A 4 -6.93 25.78 -10.29
CA ARG A 4 -7.45 24.79 -11.25
C ARG A 4 -8.07 25.43 -12.49
N ARG A 5 -8.81 26.57 -12.38
CA ARG A 5 -9.38 27.30 -13.51
C ARG A 5 -8.31 28.03 -14.34
N PHE A 6 -7.26 28.52 -13.70
CA PHE A 6 -6.17 29.24 -14.38
C PHE A 6 -5.40 28.30 -15.32
N PHE A 7 -4.97 27.11 -14.85
CA PHE A 7 -4.26 26.14 -15.72
C PHE A 7 -5.14 25.54 -16.83
N LEU A 8 -6.45 25.37 -16.59
CA LEU A 8 -7.37 24.79 -17.58
C LEU A 8 -7.68 25.76 -18.76
N GLN A 9 -7.42 27.05 -18.64
CA GLN A 9 -7.63 28.02 -19.72
C GLN A 9 -6.57 27.95 -20.83
N PHE A 10 -5.39 27.39 -20.53
CA PHE A 10 -4.26 27.31 -21.49
C PHE A 10 -4.14 25.96 -22.20
N LEU A 11 -4.88 24.95 -21.78
CA LEU A 11 -4.82 23.62 -22.37
C LEU A 11 -6.01 23.35 -23.28
N PRO A 12 -5.82 22.73 -24.46
CA PRO A 12 -6.93 22.27 -25.29
C PRO A 12 -7.87 21.36 -24.49
N ARG A 13 -9.19 21.52 -24.66
CA ARG A 13 -10.19 20.68 -23.95
C ARG A 13 -9.92 19.19 -24.06
N TYR A 14 -9.40 18.74 -25.20
CA TYR A 14 -8.98 17.37 -25.43
C TYR A 14 -7.84 16.93 -24.48
N ALA A 15 -6.81 17.73 -24.31
CA ALA A 15 -5.68 17.43 -23.44
C ALA A 15 -6.12 17.32 -21.97
N VAL A 16 -7.00 18.22 -21.51
CA VAL A 16 -7.60 18.16 -20.17
C VAL A 16 -8.38 16.87 -19.96
N GLY A 17 -9.17 16.44 -20.95
CA GLY A 17 -9.91 15.18 -20.91
C GLY A 17 -8.97 13.98 -20.75
N ARG A 18 -7.86 13.94 -21.50
CA ARG A 18 -6.84 12.88 -21.43
C ARG A 18 -6.14 12.87 -20.05
N MET A 19 -5.78 14.04 -19.53
CA MET A 19 -5.17 14.13 -18.18
C MET A 19 -6.08 13.57 -17.09
N VAL A 20 -7.39 13.84 -17.13
CA VAL A 20 -8.38 13.29 -16.20
C VAL A 20 -8.46 11.76 -16.31
N ILE A 21 -8.44 11.23 -17.54
CA ILE A 21 -8.45 9.77 -17.78
C ILE A 21 -7.20 9.13 -17.18
N TYR A 22 -6.00 9.69 -17.42
CA TYR A 22 -4.76 9.17 -16.86
C TYR A 22 -4.72 9.30 -15.33
N ALA A 23 -5.19 10.40 -14.76
CA ALA A 23 -5.29 10.56 -13.31
C ALA A 23 -6.18 9.49 -12.67
N LYS A 24 -7.31 9.14 -13.30
CA LYS A 24 -8.18 8.04 -12.88
C LYS A 24 -7.51 6.68 -13.05
N LEU A 25 -6.76 6.46 -14.13
CA LEU A 25 -6.04 5.21 -14.36
C LEU A 25 -4.93 5.00 -13.31
N MET A 26 -4.22 6.07 -12.95
CA MET A 26 -3.20 6.10 -11.88
C MET A 26 -3.80 6.10 -10.46
N ARG A 27 -5.12 6.16 -10.32
CA ARG A 27 -5.82 6.24 -9.01
C ARG A 27 -5.44 7.46 -8.16
N ILE A 28 -5.08 8.59 -8.76
CA ILE A 28 -4.77 9.83 -8.03
C ILE A 28 -6.00 10.35 -7.28
N ASP A 29 -7.20 10.09 -7.80
CA ASP A 29 -8.49 10.38 -7.19
C ASP A 29 -8.82 9.51 -5.97
N LYS A 30 -8.03 8.45 -5.70
CA LYS A 30 -8.24 7.48 -4.62
C LYS A 30 -6.98 7.27 -3.78
N PRO A 31 -6.59 8.26 -2.96
CA PRO A 31 -5.28 8.31 -2.31
C PRO A 31 -5.04 7.20 -1.27
N ILE A 32 -6.11 6.57 -0.75
CA ILE A 32 -6.00 5.58 0.33
C ILE A 32 -5.07 4.42 -0.07
N GLY A 33 -5.14 3.93 -1.32
CA GLY A 33 -4.23 2.88 -1.77
C GLY A 33 -2.75 3.30 -1.78
N THR A 34 -2.44 4.56 -1.99
CA THR A 34 -1.08 5.11 -1.88
C THR A 34 -0.67 5.25 -0.42
N LEU A 35 -1.58 5.70 0.45
CA LEU A 35 -1.33 5.84 1.88
C LEU A 35 -1.05 4.50 2.55
N LEU A 36 -1.75 3.42 2.15
CA LEU A 36 -1.50 2.07 2.65
C LEU A 36 -0.09 1.55 2.32
N LEU A 37 0.56 2.07 1.29
CA LEU A 37 1.98 1.82 0.99
C LEU A 37 2.92 2.79 1.70
N LEU A 38 2.51 4.05 1.85
CA LEU A 38 3.35 5.08 2.47
C LEU A 38 3.53 4.85 3.97
N TRP A 39 2.48 4.44 4.70
CA TRP A 39 2.60 4.24 6.14
C TRP A 39 3.71 3.27 6.53
N PRO A 40 3.76 2.02 6.03
CA PRO A 40 4.84 1.10 6.36
C PRO A 40 6.22 1.59 5.89
N THR A 41 6.27 2.30 4.77
CA THR A 41 7.50 2.96 4.30
C THR A 41 7.96 4.03 5.29
N TYR A 42 7.05 4.85 5.80
CA TYR A 42 7.36 5.88 6.80
C TYR A 42 7.73 5.29 8.16
N TRP A 43 7.04 4.21 8.59
CA TRP A 43 7.47 3.48 9.81
C TRP A 43 8.93 3.06 9.70
N ALA A 44 9.30 2.47 8.55
CA ALA A 44 10.65 2.00 8.32
C ALA A 44 11.67 3.14 8.27
N LEU A 45 11.36 4.26 7.61
CA LEU A 45 12.22 5.43 7.55
C LEU A 45 12.47 6.00 8.95
N TRP A 46 11.42 6.17 9.77
CA TRP A 46 11.55 6.70 11.12
C TRP A 46 12.37 5.79 12.03
N ILE A 47 12.14 4.47 11.97
CA ILE A 47 12.91 3.51 12.78
C ILE A 47 14.36 3.44 12.29
N ALA A 48 14.60 3.39 10.99
CA ALA A 48 15.95 3.32 10.42
C ALA A 48 16.78 4.56 10.76
N SER A 49 16.17 5.76 10.74
CA SER A 49 16.79 7.04 11.08
C SER A 49 16.83 7.32 12.58
N LYS A 50 16.14 6.50 13.40
CA LYS A 50 15.93 6.77 14.85
C LYS A 50 15.30 8.15 15.10
N GLY A 51 14.38 8.55 14.25
CA GLY A 51 13.72 9.86 14.25
C GLY A 51 13.39 10.34 12.85
N VAL A 52 13.52 11.64 12.63
CA VAL A 52 13.23 12.26 11.32
C VAL A 52 14.30 11.84 10.30
N PRO A 53 13.91 11.23 9.16
CA PRO A 53 14.85 10.90 8.09
C PRO A 53 15.37 12.14 7.35
N ASP A 54 16.49 11.98 6.65
CA ASP A 54 17.02 13.03 5.77
C ASP A 54 15.99 13.37 4.67
N ALA A 55 15.89 14.65 4.34
CA ALA A 55 14.85 15.18 3.47
C ALA A 55 14.88 14.59 2.06
N ASP A 56 16.07 14.36 1.50
CA ASP A 56 16.27 13.74 0.19
C ASP A 56 15.79 12.29 0.17
N ILE A 57 16.09 11.50 1.22
CA ILE A 57 15.60 10.14 1.38
C ILE A 57 14.07 10.13 1.54
N PHE A 58 13.53 11.00 2.40
CA PHE A 58 12.08 11.09 2.62
C PHE A 58 11.31 11.45 1.33
N ILE A 59 11.79 12.47 0.59
CA ILE A 59 11.19 12.89 -0.68
C ILE A 59 11.27 11.77 -1.71
N SER A 60 12.44 11.11 -1.83
CA SER A 60 12.66 10.00 -2.77
C SER A 60 11.70 8.84 -2.52
N PHE A 61 11.52 8.43 -1.27
CA PHE A 61 10.58 7.35 -0.93
C PHE A 61 9.12 7.77 -1.10
N THR A 62 8.76 9.01 -0.77
CA THR A 62 7.40 9.51 -0.94
C THR A 62 7.02 9.55 -2.43
N ALA A 63 7.85 10.19 -3.25
CA ALA A 63 7.63 10.31 -4.70
C ALA A 63 7.71 8.93 -5.39
N GLY A 64 8.73 8.14 -5.06
CA GLY A 64 8.91 6.79 -5.61
C GLY A 64 7.73 5.87 -5.32
N THR A 65 7.23 5.86 -4.08
CA THR A 65 6.04 5.08 -3.69
C THR A 65 4.80 5.53 -4.46
N PHE A 66 4.57 6.84 -4.58
CA PHE A 66 3.44 7.37 -5.35
C PHE A 66 3.52 6.96 -6.82
N LEU A 67 4.69 7.09 -7.45
CA LEU A 67 4.91 6.74 -8.86
C LEU A 67 4.76 5.24 -9.10
N MET A 68 5.38 4.40 -8.25
CA MET A 68 5.27 2.94 -8.35
C MET A 68 3.86 2.43 -8.07
N ARG A 69 3.14 3.04 -7.13
CA ARG A 69 1.72 2.74 -6.89
C ARG A 69 0.88 3.09 -8.12
N SER A 70 1.12 4.23 -8.73
CA SER A 70 0.45 4.66 -9.96
C SER A 70 0.73 3.69 -11.12
N ALA A 71 1.99 3.32 -11.34
CA ALA A 71 2.38 2.33 -12.33
C ALA A 71 1.71 0.97 -12.08
N GLY A 72 1.72 0.50 -10.84
CA GLY A 72 1.04 -0.74 -10.44
C GLY A 72 -0.46 -0.73 -10.71
N CYS A 73 -1.14 0.41 -10.55
CA CYS A 73 -2.56 0.55 -10.93
C CYS A 73 -2.77 0.39 -12.43
N VAL A 74 -1.91 1.01 -13.25
CA VAL A 74 -1.99 0.90 -14.72
C VAL A 74 -1.75 -0.54 -15.17
N VAL A 75 -0.72 -1.21 -14.63
CA VAL A 75 -0.41 -2.62 -14.93
C VAL A 75 -1.55 -3.55 -14.50
N ASN A 76 -2.13 -3.29 -13.32
CA ASN A 76 -3.26 -4.09 -12.83
C ASN A 76 -4.50 -3.94 -13.75
N ASP A 77 -4.85 -2.70 -14.13
CA ASP A 77 -5.99 -2.48 -15.05
C ASP A 77 -5.69 -3.08 -16.45
N PHE A 78 -4.44 -3.05 -16.90
CA PHE A 78 -4.01 -3.73 -18.14
C PHE A 78 -4.14 -5.26 -18.03
N ALA A 79 -3.69 -5.85 -16.92
CA ALA A 79 -3.79 -7.28 -16.68
C ALA A 79 -5.27 -7.73 -16.60
N ASP A 80 -6.09 -6.98 -15.87
CA ASP A 80 -7.50 -7.32 -15.62
C ASP A 80 -8.46 -6.84 -16.73
N ARG A 81 -7.98 -6.28 -17.85
CA ARG A 81 -8.78 -5.67 -18.92
C ARG A 81 -9.92 -6.52 -19.47
N ASN A 82 -9.75 -7.83 -19.48
CA ASN A 82 -10.75 -8.78 -19.98
C ASN A 82 -11.78 -9.17 -18.89
N PHE A 83 -11.54 -8.84 -17.64
CA PHE A 83 -12.34 -9.20 -16.48
C PHE A 83 -13.05 -8.00 -15.84
N ASP A 84 -12.42 -6.84 -15.83
CA ASP A 84 -12.92 -5.63 -15.17
C ASP A 84 -14.31 -5.18 -15.63
N GLY A 85 -14.68 -5.48 -16.87
CA GLY A 85 -16.01 -5.17 -17.42
C GLY A 85 -17.15 -6.01 -16.81
N ALA A 86 -16.83 -7.19 -16.25
CA ALA A 86 -17.80 -8.10 -15.64
C ALA A 86 -17.99 -7.87 -14.13
N VAL A 87 -17.11 -7.11 -13.49
CA VAL A 87 -17.18 -6.80 -12.05
C VAL A 87 -17.85 -5.43 -11.84
N GLU A 88 -18.92 -5.39 -11.05
CA GLU A 88 -19.75 -4.19 -10.85
C GLU A 88 -18.93 -2.95 -10.46
N ARG A 89 -17.96 -3.12 -9.56
CA ARG A 89 -17.12 -2.05 -9.04
C ARG A 89 -16.10 -1.52 -10.05
N THR A 90 -15.66 -2.36 -11.01
CA THR A 90 -14.56 -2.05 -11.94
C THR A 90 -15.01 -1.77 -13.36
N LYS A 91 -16.24 -2.08 -13.72
CA LYS A 91 -16.81 -1.86 -15.09
C LYS A 91 -16.67 -0.42 -15.62
N ASN A 92 -16.54 0.55 -14.71
CA ASN A 92 -16.38 1.97 -15.04
C ASN A 92 -14.92 2.43 -15.13
N ARG A 93 -13.94 1.53 -15.00
CA ARG A 93 -12.52 1.87 -15.16
C ARG A 93 -12.19 2.35 -16.57
N PRO A 94 -11.28 3.30 -16.75
CA PRO A 94 -10.93 3.82 -18.07
C PRO A 94 -10.54 2.73 -19.07
N PHE A 95 -9.80 1.72 -18.66
CA PHE A 95 -9.37 0.62 -19.51
C PHE A 95 -10.55 -0.29 -19.89
N ALA A 96 -11.40 -0.67 -18.94
CA ALA A 96 -12.62 -1.47 -19.19
C ALA A 96 -13.60 -0.79 -20.15
N LYS A 97 -13.64 0.56 -20.14
CA LYS A 97 -14.43 1.38 -21.07
C LYS A 97 -13.76 1.62 -22.44
N GLY A 98 -12.59 1.09 -22.69
CA GLY A 98 -11.86 1.32 -23.95
C GLY A 98 -11.35 2.75 -24.14
N LEU A 99 -11.29 3.57 -23.09
CA LEU A 99 -10.84 4.96 -23.14
C LEU A 99 -9.32 5.11 -23.24
N VAL A 100 -8.56 4.02 -23.02
CA VAL A 100 -7.10 3.97 -23.08
C VAL A 100 -6.67 2.75 -23.88
N SER A 101 -5.78 2.94 -24.85
CA SER A 101 -5.19 1.86 -25.65
C SER A 101 -4.12 1.10 -24.86
N LYS A 102 -3.80 -0.12 -25.32
CA LYS A 102 -2.73 -0.95 -24.73
C LYS A 102 -1.37 -0.23 -24.80
N THR A 103 -1.07 0.43 -25.91
CA THR A 103 0.18 1.17 -26.11
C THR A 103 0.28 2.36 -25.16
N GLU A 104 -0.80 3.12 -24.98
CA GLU A 104 -0.83 4.24 -24.03
C GLU A 104 -0.62 3.77 -22.58
N ALA A 105 -1.26 2.67 -22.17
CA ALA A 105 -1.08 2.11 -20.84
C ALA A 105 0.37 1.66 -20.62
N LEU A 106 0.98 1.00 -21.62
CA LEU A 106 2.39 0.57 -21.56
C LEU A 106 3.33 1.78 -21.46
N LEU A 107 3.16 2.78 -22.34
CA LEU A 107 3.99 3.99 -22.32
C LEU A 107 3.86 4.76 -21.00
N LEU A 108 2.65 4.89 -20.46
CA LEU A 108 2.43 5.52 -19.15
C LEU A 108 3.13 4.73 -18.05
N THR A 109 3.05 3.41 -18.06
CA THR A 109 3.74 2.55 -17.08
C THR A 109 5.24 2.73 -17.14
N VAL A 110 5.83 2.67 -18.35
CA VAL A 110 7.27 2.86 -18.54
C VAL A 110 7.71 4.25 -18.06
N MET A 111 6.97 5.29 -18.41
CA MET A 111 7.26 6.65 -17.98
C MET A 111 7.24 6.76 -16.43
N LEU A 112 6.22 6.20 -15.76
CA LEU A 112 6.12 6.22 -14.31
C LEU A 112 7.26 5.43 -13.65
N CYS A 113 7.65 4.28 -14.20
CA CYS A 113 8.78 3.50 -13.73
C CYS A 113 10.12 4.24 -13.90
N LEU A 114 10.33 4.92 -15.04
CA LEU A 114 11.52 5.75 -15.25
C LEU A 114 11.57 6.92 -14.27
N MET A 115 10.46 7.60 -14.04
CA MET A 115 10.40 8.67 -13.04
C MET A 115 10.66 8.13 -11.62
N ALA A 116 10.15 6.93 -11.28
CA ALA A 116 10.45 6.28 -10.02
C ALA A 116 11.93 5.88 -9.90
N ALA A 117 12.57 5.45 -11.00
CA ALA A 117 13.99 5.17 -11.03
C ALA A 117 14.84 6.43 -10.79
N LEU A 118 14.40 7.62 -11.25
CA LEU A 118 15.06 8.89 -10.92
C LEU A 118 15.03 9.20 -9.41
N CYS A 119 13.99 8.75 -8.69
CA CYS A 119 13.94 8.89 -7.24
C CYS A 119 15.01 8.03 -6.51
N LEU A 120 15.61 7.05 -7.17
CA LEU A 120 16.70 6.26 -6.61
C LEU A 120 18.07 6.96 -6.71
N VAL A 121 18.22 7.95 -7.61
CA VAL A 121 19.52 8.59 -7.90
C VAL A 121 20.24 9.12 -6.64
N PRO A 122 19.58 9.79 -5.68
CA PRO A 122 20.25 10.24 -4.48
C PRO A 122 20.54 9.14 -3.46
N LEU A 123 20.04 7.89 -3.69
CA LEU A 123 20.15 6.80 -2.75
C LEU A 123 21.39 5.93 -3.03
N ASN A 124 21.80 5.11 -2.05
CA ASN A 124 22.97 4.26 -2.15
C ASN A 124 22.73 3.02 -3.08
N ARG A 125 23.82 2.40 -3.54
CA ARG A 125 23.79 1.24 -4.45
C ARG A 125 23.03 0.05 -3.89
N PHE A 126 23.05 -0.14 -2.57
CA PHE A 126 22.32 -1.27 -1.97
C PHE A 126 20.80 -1.07 -2.06
N THR A 127 20.32 0.15 -1.92
CA THR A 127 18.91 0.49 -2.16
C THR A 127 18.51 0.23 -3.62
N TRP A 128 19.39 0.55 -4.58
CA TRP A 128 19.15 0.23 -5.98
C TRP A 128 19.00 -1.28 -6.22
N LEU A 129 19.87 -2.08 -5.62
CA LEU A 129 19.74 -3.53 -5.70
C LEU A 129 18.44 -4.04 -5.07
N MET A 130 18.03 -3.47 -3.94
CA MET A 130 16.75 -3.82 -3.28
C MET A 130 15.52 -3.39 -4.11
N SER A 131 15.63 -2.40 -4.98
CA SER A 131 14.52 -2.00 -5.86
C SER A 131 14.19 -3.04 -6.95
N LEU A 132 15.14 -3.90 -7.34
CA LEU A 132 14.92 -4.92 -8.37
C LEU A 132 13.88 -5.98 -7.95
N PRO A 133 14.01 -6.66 -6.80
CA PRO A 133 12.96 -7.56 -6.33
C PRO A 133 11.63 -6.84 -6.05
N ALA A 134 11.66 -5.59 -5.58
CA ALA A 134 10.45 -4.78 -5.41
C ALA A 134 9.71 -4.57 -6.74
N LEU A 135 10.42 -4.19 -7.79
CA LEU A 135 9.88 -4.03 -9.14
C LEU A 135 9.33 -5.35 -9.69
N PHE A 136 10.09 -6.44 -9.53
CA PHE A 136 9.66 -7.77 -9.96
C PHE A 136 8.32 -8.16 -9.32
N LEU A 137 8.18 -8.00 -8.01
CA LEU A 137 6.94 -8.30 -7.28
C LEU A 137 5.79 -7.38 -7.75
N ALA A 138 6.05 -6.10 -7.93
CA ALA A 138 5.02 -5.14 -8.35
C ALA A 138 4.48 -5.41 -9.76
N VAL A 139 5.36 -5.83 -10.69
CA VAL A 139 4.97 -6.12 -12.08
C VAL A 139 4.28 -7.48 -12.20
N THR A 140 4.71 -8.48 -11.44
CA THR A 140 4.18 -9.85 -11.54
C THR A 140 2.90 -10.06 -10.73
N TYR A 141 2.69 -9.32 -9.65
CA TYR A 141 1.51 -9.43 -8.78
C TYR A 141 0.17 -9.49 -9.55
N PRO A 142 -0.14 -8.60 -10.52
CA PRO A 142 -1.46 -8.59 -11.16
C PRO A 142 -1.79 -9.89 -11.91
N PHE A 143 -0.77 -10.64 -12.31
CA PHE A 143 -0.93 -11.90 -13.04
C PHE A 143 -1.16 -13.10 -12.12
N THR A 144 -0.83 -12.99 -10.83
CA THR A 144 -0.93 -14.09 -9.86
C THR A 144 -2.37 -14.55 -9.65
N LYS A 145 -3.36 -13.68 -9.78
CA LYS A 145 -4.79 -13.99 -9.67
C LYS A 145 -5.28 -15.13 -10.57
N ARG A 146 -4.50 -15.50 -11.59
CA ARG A 146 -4.85 -16.54 -12.58
C ARG A 146 -4.44 -17.94 -12.15
N PHE A 147 -3.36 -18.06 -11.36
CA PHE A 147 -2.78 -19.36 -11.01
C PHE A 147 -2.50 -19.52 -9.51
N PHE A 148 -2.18 -18.44 -8.81
CA PHE A 148 -1.82 -18.50 -7.39
C PHE A 148 -3.06 -18.37 -6.49
N PRO A 149 -3.26 -19.25 -5.49
CA PRO A 149 -4.48 -19.24 -4.68
C PRO A 149 -4.58 -18.08 -3.70
N LEU A 150 -3.46 -17.43 -3.34
CA LEU A 150 -3.38 -16.33 -2.38
C LEU A 150 -2.73 -15.07 -2.98
N PRO A 151 -3.29 -14.46 -4.04
CA PRO A 151 -2.69 -13.28 -4.67
C PRO A 151 -2.55 -12.10 -3.69
N GLN A 152 -3.40 -12.01 -2.67
CA GLN A 152 -3.32 -11.00 -1.61
C GLN A 152 -2.07 -11.15 -0.74
N PHE A 153 -1.59 -12.37 -0.52
CA PHE A 153 -0.30 -12.61 0.14
C PHE A 153 0.87 -12.11 -0.71
N TYR A 154 0.82 -12.40 -2.03
CA TYR A 154 1.83 -11.91 -2.95
C TYR A 154 1.85 -10.37 -3.00
N LEU A 155 0.66 -9.73 -3.00
CA LEU A 155 0.53 -8.29 -2.85
C LEU A 155 1.17 -7.80 -1.55
N GLY A 156 0.95 -8.53 -0.44
CA GLY A 156 1.53 -8.22 0.86
C GLY A 156 3.06 -8.17 0.80
N LEU A 157 3.70 -9.11 0.11
CA LEU A 157 5.15 -9.09 -0.11
C LEU A 157 5.57 -7.86 -0.91
N ALA A 158 4.88 -7.56 -2.03
CA ALA A 158 5.17 -6.40 -2.87
C ALA A 158 5.03 -5.07 -2.10
N PHE A 159 3.97 -4.93 -1.30
CA PHE A 159 3.67 -3.73 -0.51
C PHE A 159 4.64 -3.54 0.67
N SER A 160 5.25 -4.62 1.13
CA SER A 160 6.20 -4.58 2.24
C SER A 160 7.63 -4.21 1.80
N PHE A 161 7.94 -4.27 0.50
CA PHE A 161 9.32 -4.11 0.02
C PHE A 161 9.90 -2.70 0.23
N GLY A 162 9.04 -1.69 0.40
CA GLY A 162 9.47 -0.35 0.82
C GLY A 162 10.21 -0.34 2.17
N ILE A 163 9.93 -1.32 3.05
CA ILE A 163 10.56 -1.44 4.38
C ILE A 163 12.05 -1.79 4.27
N PRO A 164 12.47 -2.92 3.69
CA PRO A 164 13.89 -3.23 3.56
C PRO A 164 14.63 -2.20 2.72
N MET A 165 13.99 -1.59 1.71
CA MET A 165 14.57 -0.50 0.94
C MET A 165 14.84 0.74 1.80
N ALA A 166 13.93 1.11 2.73
CA ALA A 166 14.13 2.25 3.63
C ALA A 166 15.33 2.02 4.57
N PHE A 167 15.45 0.84 5.17
CA PHE A 167 16.61 0.49 5.97
C PHE A 167 17.91 0.45 5.15
N ALA A 168 17.86 -0.09 3.93
CA ALA A 168 19.01 -0.08 3.02
C ALA A 168 19.46 1.35 2.70
N ALA A 169 18.51 2.28 2.47
CA ALA A 169 18.82 3.67 2.16
C ALA A 169 19.47 4.40 3.33
N VAL A 170 18.95 4.23 4.54
CA VAL A 170 19.40 4.94 5.72
C VAL A 170 20.63 4.30 6.35
N GLN A 171 20.66 2.97 6.46
CA GLN A 171 21.68 2.25 7.24
C GLN A 171 22.68 1.46 6.38
N GLY A 172 22.48 1.37 5.06
CA GLY A 172 23.30 0.53 4.17
C GLY A 172 23.17 -0.97 4.42
N ARG A 173 22.20 -1.40 5.21
CA ARG A 173 21.93 -2.80 5.58
C ARG A 173 20.44 -3.02 5.88
N VAL A 174 20.01 -4.28 5.92
CA VAL A 174 18.65 -4.67 6.30
C VAL A 174 18.73 -5.50 7.60
N PRO A 175 18.52 -4.88 8.77
CA PRO A 175 18.61 -5.57 10.05
C PRO A 175 17.36 -6.44 10.33
N PRO A 176 17.38 -7.32 11.36
CA PRO A 176 16.26 -8.20 11.71
C PRO A 176 14.93 -7.44 11.97
N GLU A 177 14.99 -6.22 12.50
CA GLU A 177 13.83 -5.35 12.74
C GLU A 177 13.09 -5.00 11.43
N ALA A 178 13.83 -4.82 10.34
CA ALA A 178 13.26 -4.57 9.02
C ALA A 178 12.46 -5.79 8.54
N TRP A 179 12.98 -7.00 8.70
CA TRP A 179 12.28 -8.23 8.31
C TRP A 179 11.09 -8.54 9.21
N LEU A 180 11.19 -8.21 10.50
CA LEU A 180 10.07 -8.30 11.43
C LEU A 180 8.91 -7.39 10.97
N MET A 181 9.23 -6.14 10.66
CA MET A 181 8.24 -5.17 10.16
C MET A 181 7.71 -5.55 8.77
N PHE A 182 8.57 -6.08 7.89
CA PHE A 182 8.17 -6.62 6.58
C PHE A 182 7.10 -7.70 6.74
N THR A 183 7.34 -8.66 7.64
CA THR A 183 6.39 -9.75 7.91
C THR A 183 5.09 -9.21 8.52
N ALA A 184 5.18 -8.28 9.48
CA ALA A 184 4.01 -7.64 10.06
C ALA A 184 3.16 -6.94 8.98
N ASN A 185 3.78 -6.16 8.10
CA ASN A 185 3.07 -5.46 7.04
C ASN A 185 2.49 -6.42 5.98
N ALA A 186 3.20 -7.50 5.63
CA ALA A 186 2.68 -8.50 4.70
C ALA A 186 1.41 -9.17 5.22
N LEU A 187 1.37 -9.48 6.52
CA LEU A 187 0.17 -10.02 7.19
C LEU A 187 -0.95 -8.97 7.26
N TRP A 188 -0.64 -7.72 7.60
CA TRP A 188 -1.62 -6.64 7.59
C TRP A 188 -2.22 -6.42 6.21
N THR A 189 -1.38 -6.44 5.16
CA THR A 189 -1.83 -6.34 3.77
C THR A 189 -2.74 -7.50 3.40
N LEU A 190 -2.35 -8.72 3.72
CA LEU A 190 -3.19 -9.91 3.50
C LEU A 190 -4.54 -9.78 4.23
N ALA A 191 -4.54 -9.27 5.47
CA ALA A 191 -5.77 -9.09 6.24
C ALA A 191 -6.73 -8.11 5.56
N TYR A 192 -6.30 -6.86 5.30
CA TYR A 192 -7.20 -5.86 4.75
C TYR A 192 -7.56 -6.12 3.28
N ASP A 193 -6.67 -6.73 2.51
CA ASP A 193 -6.96 -7.02 1.10
C ASP A 193 -7.82 -8.29 0.95
N THR A 194 -7.82 -9.20 1.94
CA THR A 194 -8.83 -10.26 2.03
C THR A 194 -10.22 -9.67 2.28
N ILE A 195 -10.34 -8.68 3.19
CA ILE A 195 -11.61 -7.97 3.42
C ILE A 195 -12.06 -7.26 2.13
N TYR A 196 -11.13 -6.67 1.39
CA TYR A 196 -11.42 -6.07 0.09
C TYR A 196 -11.91 -7.11 -0.93
N ALA A 197 -11.26 -8.29 -0.99
CA ALA A 197 -11.67 -9.37 -1.86
C ALA A 197 -13.05 -9.96 -1.48
N MET A 198 -13.48 -9.88 -0.22
CA MET A 198 -14.83 -10.27 0.20
C MET A 198 -15.91 -9.41 -0.49
N ALA A 199 -15.62 -8.13 -0.76
CA ALA A 199 -16.55 -7.23 -1.45
C ALA A 199 -16.82 -7.64 -2.91
N ASP A 200 -15.84 -8.26 -3.56
CA ASP A 200 -15.94 -8.67 -4.98
C ASP A 200 -16.16 -10.19 -5.14
N LYS A 201 -16.23 -10.98 -4.04
CA LYS A 201 -16.18 -12.44 -4.02
C LYS A 201 -17.16 -13.13 -4.97
N GLU A 202 -18.41 -12.65 -5.03
CA GLU A 202 -19.42 -13.23 -5.91
C GLU A 202 -19.14 -13.01 -7.40
N ASP A 203 -18.58 -11.84 -7.75
CA ASP A 203 -18.23 -11.53 -9.12
C ASP A 203 -16.96 -12.28 -9.54
N ASP A 204 -15.97 -12.35 -8.62
CA ASP A 204 -14.71 -13.07 -8.81
C ASP A 204 -14.93 -14.57 -9.04
N LEU A 205 -15.90 -15.21 -8.34
CA LEU A 205 -16.30 -16.59 -8.55
C LEU A 205 -16.87 -16.81 -9.96
N LYS A 206 -17.69 -15.88 -10.47
CA LYS A 206 -18.30 -16.01 -11.81
C LYS A 206 -17.27 -15.94 -12.93
N ILE A 207 -16.21 -15.12 -12.76
CA ILE A 207 -15.16 -14.93 -13.77
C ILE A 207 -13.96 -15.85 -13.58
N GLY A 208 -13.95 -16.68 -12.53
CA GLY A 208 -12.95 -17.72 -12.30
C GLY A 208 -11.56 -17.22 -11.87
N ILE A 209 -11.45 -15.99 -11.34
CA ILE A 209 -10.18 -15.50 -10.76
C ILE A 209 -10.01 -15.99 -9.33
N LYS A 210 -8.74 -16.13 -8.92
CA LYS A 210 -8.40 -16.58 -7.57
C LYS A 210 -8.22 -15.38 -6.64
N THR A 211 -8.79 -15.48 -5.43
CA THR A 211 -8.60 -14.51 -4.36
C THR A 211 -8.49 -15.22 -3.01
N SER A 212 -7.90 -14.57 -2.02
CA SER A 212 -7.83 -15.11 -0.65
C SER A 212 -9.21 -15.33 -0.06
N ALA A 213 -10.20 -14.47 -0.34
CA ALA A 213 -11.57 -14.63 0.13
C ALA A 213 -12.23 -15.90 -0.46
N ILE A 214 -11.90 -16.28 -1.70
CA ILE A 214 -12.35 -17.53 -2.31
C ILE A 214 -11.60 -18.72 -1.70
N THR A 215 -10.27 -18.62 -1.60
CA THR A 215 -9.40 -19.69 -1.08
C THR A 215 -9.73 -20.06 0.36
N PHE A 216 -9.96 -19.07 1.22
CA PHE A 216 -10.36 -19.31 2.61
C PHE A 216 -11.84 -19.69 2.76
N GLY A 217 -12.66 -19.50 1.74
CA GLY A 217 -14.06 -19.90 1.71
C GLY A 217 -14.90 -19.22 2.79
N HIS A 218 -15.42 -19.99 3.74
CA HIS A 218 -16.18 -19.49 4.90
C HIS A 218 -15.29 -19.05 6.07
N HIS A 219 -14.01 -19.42 6.02
CA HIS A 219 -13.00 -18.98 7.01
C HIS A 219 -12.30 -17.67 6.65
N ASP A 220 -12.74 -16.96 5.61
CA ASP A 220 -12.15 -15.70 5.15
C ASP A 220 -12.06 -14.62 6.26
N ILE A 221 -13.10 -14.48 7.08
CA ILE A 221 -13.12 -13.57 8.24
C ILE A 221 -12.08 -14.02 9.28
N THR A 222 -12.08 -15.29 9.66
CA THR A 222 -11.15 -15.83 10.65
C THR A 222 -9.70 -15.66 10.19
N ALA A 223 -9.41 -15.97 8.93
CA ALA A 223 -8.07 -15.81 8.36
C ALA A 223 -7.63 -14.34 8.37
N SER A 224 -8.50 -13.41 7.98
CA SER A 224 -8.21 -11.98 8.04
C SER A 224 -7.94 -11.51 9.47
N MET A 225 -8.76 -11.93 10.45
CA MET A 225 -8.57 -11.55 11.85
C MET A 225 -7.31 -12.17 12.47
N LEU A 226 -6.94 -13.39 12.11
CA LEU A 226 -5.67 -13.99 12.52
C LEU A 226 -4.46 -13.23 11.96
N CYS A 227 -4.53 -12.77 10.72
CA CYS A 227 -3.49 -11.92 10.12
C CYS A 227 -3.40 -10.57 10.85
N HIS A 228 -4.53 -9.95 11.21
CA HIS A 228 -4.56 -8.73 12.01
C HIS A 228 -3.97 -8.94 13.41
N PHE A 229 -4.31 -10.06 14.05
CA PHE A 229 -3.76 -10.42 15.36
C PHE A 229 -2.23 -10.54 15.30
N TRP A 230 -1.71 -11.31 14.35
CA TRP A 230 -0.26 -11.48 14.21
C TRP A 230 0.44 -10.18 13.81
N PHE A 231 -0.17 -9.34 12.97
CA PHE A 231 0.35 -7.98 12.72
C PHE A 231 0.54 -7.23 14.03
N THR A 232 -0.48 -7.20 14.90
CA THR A 232 -0.42 -6.48 16.18
C THR A 232 0.64 -7.06 17.12
N VAL A 233 0.75 -8.40 17.20
CA VAL A 233 1.79 -9.09 17.98
C VAL A 233 3.19 -8.73 17.47
N LEU A 234 3.42 -8.77 16.16
CA LEU A 234 4.73 -8.43 15.58
C LEU A 234 5.08 -6.96 15.78
N MET A 235 4.10 -6.04 15.72
CA MET A 235 4.33 -4.64 16.05
C MET A 235 4.65 -4.46 17.54
N ALA A 236 4.04 -5.23 18.45
CA ALA A 236 4.42 -5.22 19.87
C ALA A 236 5.86 -5.73 20.09
N VAL A 237 6.24 -6.83 19.41
CA VAL A 237 7.63 -7.34 19.44
C VAL A 237 8.60 -6.30 18.87
N LEU A 238 8.23 -5.60 17.81
CA LEU A 238 9.03 -4.50 17.26
C LEU A 238 9.21 -3.38 18.29
N GLY A 239 8.15 -3.00 19.00
CA GLY A 239 8.20 -2.00 20.08
C GLY A 239 9.20 -2.36 21.17
N ILE A 240 9.24 -3.63 21.59
CA ILE A 240 10.23 -4.13 22.57
C ILE A 240 11.65 -3.99 22.00
N LYS A 241 11.88 -4.41 20.74
CA LYS A 241 13.19 -4.36 20.09
C LYS A 241 13.77 -2.97 19.93
N ILE A 242 12.92 -1.98 19.62
CA ILE A 242 13.34 -0.57 19.46
C ILE A 242 13.37 0.21 20.78
N GLY A 243 13.05 -0.42 21.91
CA GLY A 243 12.94 0.27 23.22
C GLY A 243 11.86 1.33 23.23
N ALA A 244 10.68 1.03 22.66
CA ALA A 244 9.62 2.00 22.45
C ALA A 244 9.13 2.61 23.78
N THR A 245 8.89 3.93 23.79
CA THR A 245 8.33 4.69 24.90
C THR A 245 6.80 4.64 24.90
N TRP A 246 6.17 5.12 25.96
CA TRP A 246 4.73 5.02 26.19
C TRP A 246 3.83 5.49 25.02
N PRO A 247 4.14 6.53 24.18
CA PRO A 247 3.27 6.91 23.08
C PRO A 247 3.08 5.81 22.03
N TYR A 248 4.13 5.00 21.79
CA TYR A 248 4.04 3.84 20.89
C TYR A 248 3.05 2.80 21.44
N TRP A 249 3.14 2.51 22.75
CA TRP A 249 2.30 1.48 23.40
C TRP A 249 0.82 1.86 23.47
N LEU A 250 0.48 3.14 23.45
CA LEU A 250 -0.92 3.60 23.37
C LEU A 250 -1.59 3.20 22.06
N ILE A 251 -0.84 3.00 20.99
CA ILE A 251 -1.40 2.63 19.68
C ILE A 251 -1.91 1.18 19.67
N LEU A 252 -1.35 0.34 20.53
CA LEU A 252 -1.69 -1.08 20.58
C LEU A 252 -3.17 -1.32 20.95
N PRO A 253 -3.71 -0.81 22.08
CA PRO A 253 -5.12 -0.97 22.42
C PRO A 253 -6.06 -0.29 21.42
N ILE A 254 -5.65 0.84 20.82
CA ILE A 254 -6.42 1.53 19.78
C ILE A 254 -6.53 0.63 18.53
N THR A 255 -5.44 -0.02 18.14
CA THR A 255 -5.41 -0.95 17.00
C THR A 255 -6.31 -2.15 17.27
N VAL A 256 -6.21 -2.77 18.44
CA VAL A 256 -7.05 -3.92 18.84
C VAL A 256 -8.54 -3.54 18.82
N TYR A 257 -8.88 -2.37 19.35
CA TYR A 257 -10.26 -1.86 19.33
C TYR A 257 -10.79 -1.68 17.89
N TRP A 258 -10.00 -1.08 16.99
CA TRP A 258 -10.42 -0.91 15.60
C TRP A 258 -10.51 -2.25 14.86
N GLN A 259 -9.64 -3.19 15.13
CA GLN A 259 -9.72 -4.55 14.56
C GLN A 259 -10.98 -5.27 15.04
N TYR A 260 -11.34 -5.11 16.31
CA TYR A 260 -12.60 -5.63 16.83
C TYR A 260 -13.82 -4.99 16.13
N GLN A 261 -13.82 -3.68 15.92
CA GLN A 261 -14.88 -3.01 15.16
C GLN A 261 -14.96 -3.56 13.73
N GLN A 262 -13.81 -3.76 13.06
CA GLN A 262 -13.76 -4.37 11.73
C GLN A 262 -14.38 -5.77 11.74
N TYR A 263 -14.04 -6.61 12.72
CA TYR A 263 -14.63 -7.94 12.88
C TYR A 263 -16.15 -7.89 12.97
N VAL A 264 -16.71 -7.01 13.81
CA VAL A 264 -18.16 -6.87 13.95
C VAL A 264 -18.83 -6.50 12.62
N VAL A 265 -18.23 -5.59 11.86
CA VAL A 265 -18.77 -5.11 10.59
C VAL A 265 -18.70 -6.17 9.49
N ILE A 266 -17.54 -6.83 9.32
CA ILE A 266 -17.35 -7.78 8.21
C ILE A 266 -18.12 -9.10 8.40
N ARG A 267 -18.61 -9.40 9.61
CA ARG A 267 -19.49 -10.57 9.87
C ARG A 267 -20.75 -10.55 9.01
N THR A 268 -21.22 -9.39 8.61
CA THR A 268 -22.39 -9.24 7.73
C THR A 268 -22.12 -9.70 6.30
N ARG A 269 -20.85 -9.72 5.88
CA ARG A 269 -20.39 -9.99 4.50
C ARG A 269 -21.01 -9.03 3.47
N ASP A 270 -21.55 -7.89 3.93
CA ASP A 270 -22.07 -6.86 3.03
C ASP A 270 -20.92 -6.28 2.20
N ARG A 271 -21.11 -6.18 0.89
CA ARG A 271 -20.09 -5.73 -0.06
C ARG A 271 -19.61 -4.31 0.24
N GLN A 272 -20.54 -3.40 0.53
CA GLN A 272 -20.21 -2.00 0.76
C GLN A 272 -19.50 -1.82 2.10
N LEU A 273 -19.95 -2.54 3.14
CA LEU A 273 -19.33 -2.52 4.46
C LEU A 273 -17.93 -3.14 4.44
N CYS A 274 -17.72 -4.24 3.72
CA CYS A 274 -16.38 -4.82 3.52
C CYS A 274 -15.45 -3.82 2.83
N PHE A 275 -15.91 -3.14 1.77
CA PHE A 275 -15.11 -2.13 1.09
C PHE A 275 -14.79 -0.93 2.00
N GLN A 276 -15.75 -0.43 2.77
CA GLN A 276 -15.50 0.64 3.74
C GLN A 276 -14.52 0.21 4.84
N THR A 277 -14.61 -1.02 5.31
CA THR A 277 -13.70 -1.60 6.30
C THR A 277 -12.26 -1.69 5.75
N PHE A 278 -12.09 -2.10 4.48
CA PHE A 278 -10.81 -2.01 3.80
C PHE A 278 -10.23 -0.59 3.85
N LEU A 279 -11.01 0.42 3.47
CA LEU A 279 -10.57 1.82 3.49
C LEU A 279 -10.21 2.30 4.90
N ALA A 280 -10.90 1.80 5.93
CA ALA A 280 -10.66 2.14 7.32
C ALA A 280 -9.29 1.68 7.85
N ASN A 281 -8.62 0.71 7.20
CA ASN A 281 -7.26 0.31 7.57
C ASN A 281 -6.24 1.44 7.44
N ASN A 282 -6.50 2.44 6.61
CA ASN A 282 -5.68 3.64 6.54
C ASN A 282 -5.47 4.31 7.92
N ARG A 283 -6.48 4.26 8.81
CA ARG A 283 -6.38 4.83 10.17
C ARG A 283 -5.38 4.05 11.03
N ILE A 284 -5.33 2.73 10.88
CA ILE A 284 -4.36 1.88 11.60
C ILE A 284 -2.94 2.26 11.16
N GLY A 285 -2.71 2.37 9.85
CA GLY A 285 -1.41 2.78 9.31
C GLY A 285 -0.93 4.13 9.83
N LEU A 286 -1.82 5.13 9.80
CA LEU A 286 -1.54 6.47 10.33
C LEU A 286 -1.27 6.44 11.85
N ALA A 287 -2.06 5.72 12.63
CA ALA A 287 -1.90 5.66 14.08
C ALA A 287 -0.53 5.10 14.48
N TRP A 288 -0.09 4.00 13.86
CA TRP A 288 1.26 3.47 14.08
C TRP A 288 2.35 4.47 13.69
N PHE A 289 2.16 5.21 12.59
CA PHE A 289 3.10 6.27 12.21
C PHE A 289 3.15 7.38 13.26
N CYS A 290 1.99 7.88 13.71
CA CYS A 290 1.93 8.88 14.78
C CYS A 290 2.58 8.38 16.08
N GLY A 291 2.33 7.12 16.47
CA GLY A 291 2.96 6.51 17.63
C GLY A 291 4.48 6.47 17.56
N LEU A 292 5.04 6.15 16.39
CA LEU A 292 6.48 6.18 16.15
C LEU A 292 7.06 7.60 16.19
N VAL A 293 6.41 8.56 15.54
CA VAL A 293 6.82 9.97 15.58
C VAL A 293 6.84 10.47 17.04
N CYS A 294 5.79 10.22 17.79
CA CYS A 294 5.70 10.61 19.20
C CYS A 294 6.73 9.88 20.07
N HIS A 295 7.03 8.60 19.80
CA HIS A 295 8.09 7.86 20.50
C HIS A 295 9.45 8.53 20.34
N TYR A 296 9.88 8.82 19.11
CA TYR A 296 11.18 9.42 18.88
C TYR A 296 11.25 10.86 19.37
N PHE A 297 10.16 11.63 19.24
CA PHE A 297 10.08 12.97 19.79
C PHE A 297 10.19 12.96 21.32
N TRP A 298 9.48 12.04 22.00
CA TRP A 298 9.56 11.89 23.46
C TRP A 298 10.97 11.48 23.90
N SER A 299 11.59 10.52 23.21
CA SER A 299 12.97 10.10 23.50
C SER A 299 13.97 11.26 23.35
N PHE A 300 13.78 12.11 22.33
CA PHE A 300 14.60 13.31 22.15
C PHE A 300 14.40 14.32 23.30
N LEU A 301 13.17 14.57 23.73
CA LEU A 301 12.91 15.46 24.86
C LEU A 301 13.54 14.95 26.15
N VAL A 302 13.39 13.68 26.46
CA VAL A 302 13.96 13.08 27.67
C VAL A 302 15.50 13.18 27.63
N SER A 303 16.16 12.90 26.52
CA SER A 303 17.61 13.00 26.38
C SER A 303 18.16 14.43 26.50
N LYS A 304 17.31 15.45 26.42
CA LYS A 304 17.67 16.86 26.64
C LYS A 304 17.50 17.33 28.07
N LEU A 305 16.70 16.59 28.87
CA LEU A 305 16.36 16.94 30.26
C LEU A 305 17.29 16.24 31.27
N PHE A 306 17.90 15.15 30.84
CA PHE A 306 18.86 14.33 31.60
C PHE A 306 20.17 14.13 30.82
#